data_9dfa951af7dae23830ce9f4ad61df715
#
_entry.id   9dfa951af7dae23830ce9f4ad61df715
#
_cell.length_a   1.000
_cell.length_b   1.000
_cell.length_c   1.000
_cell.angle_alpha   90.00
_cell.angle_beta   90.00
_cell.angle_gamma   90.00
#
_symmetry.space_group_name_H-M   'P 1'
#
loop_
_entity.id
_entity.type
_entity.pdbx_description
1 polymer ?
#
loop_
_entity_poly.entity_id
_entity_poly.type
_entity_poly.pdbx_seq_one_letter_code
_entity_poly.pdbx_strand_id
1 'polypeptide(L)'
;MKCCVVIIDGASGWPLPERGGKTCLELARTPNLDRMAREGTLGLVQTVPEGMEPSSACACMSILGYDPRVYYKGRSAIEAASMGIPINKGEVAFRCNLVSVRDGKMWDYSSGHIGDSEAHALVEALNKSLGSDEIHFYPGVSYRHICKIKGHTDTLQAACTPPHDIPNKPIAEFLPCGLGSDLLRDLMARSVEVLRDHPVNKARESRGEVPATMIWLFWGSGEIPELPSFRKVYVLSAAMTSGVDLLRGLAKMSGIKNLDIPGVTDGMDNDCIAQVAGALKALDNHDLVVIHIEAPDEAAHGGHIDDKIKAIERVDEEVIERLLSYKKDSLRVLAMPDHATPIEVRTHVADPVPFMLWGKGFKAVSAKAFSEKEAKSTGIFIKDGYTIMRKLTQWSG
;
A
#
# COMPACT_ATOMS: atom_id res chain seq x y z
N MET A 1 -9.29 -13.57 -23.60
CA MET A 1 -8.22 -14.07 -22.69
C MET A 1 -8.39 -13.33 -21.38
N LYS A 2 -8.33 -14.02 -20.25
CA LYS A 2 -8.47 -13.39 -18.93
C LYS A 2 -7.10 -13.32 -18.24
N CYS A 3 -6.85 -12.28 -17.48
CA CYS A 3 -5.61 -12.07 -16.74
C CYS A 3 -5.88 -11.87 -15.25
N CYS A 4 -5.00 -12.39 -14.41
CA CYS A 4 -5.01 -12.16 -12.98
C CYS A 4 -3.62 -11.71 -12.54
N VAL A 5 -3.58 -10.66 -11.73
CA VAL A 5 -2.36 -10.22 -11.03
C VAL A 5 -2.57 -10.50 -9.55
N VAL A 6 -1.64 -11.22 -8.93
CA VAL A 6 -1.62 -11.45 -7.48
C VAL A 6 -0.41 -10.72 -6.93
N ILE A 7 -0.65 -9.69 -6.14
CA ILE A 7 0.36 -8.95 -5.41
C ILE A 7 0.39 -9.48 -3.98
N ILE A 8 1.52 -10.08 -3.62
CA ILE A 8 1.78 -10.65 -2.29
C ILE A 8 2.67 -9.64 -1.57
N ASP A 9 2.03 -8.59 -1.02
CA ASP A 9 2.71 -7.40 -0.52
C ASP A 9 3.83 -7.75 0.46
N GLY A 10 4.99 -7.16 0.25
CA GLY A 10 6.15 -7.30 1.13
C GLY A 10 6.68 -8.73 1.30
N ALA A 11 6.20 -9.72 0.52
CA ALA A 11 6.57 -11.14 0.74
C ALA A 11 8.06 -11.42 0.55
N SER A 12 8.75 -10.68 -0.33
CA SER A 12 10.20 -10.79 -0.53
C SER A 12 10.97 -10.21 0.66
N GLY A 13 12.23 -10.65 0.80
CA GLY A 13 13.11 -10.17 1.87
C GLY A 13 14.50 -10.76 1.81
N TRP A 14 15.28 -10.52 2.86
CA TRP A 14 16.64 -11.00 2.97
C TRP A 14 16.73 -12.39 3.62
N PRO A 15 17.83 -13.13 3.36
CA PRO A 15 18.10 -14.39 4.04
C PRO A 15 18.22 -14.17 5.56
N LEU A 16 17.55 -15.00 6.33
CA LEU A 16 17.50 -14.95 7.78
C LEU A 16 18.58 -15.87 8.39
N PRO A 17 19.63 -15.32 9.04
CA PRO A 17 20.71 -16.13 9.62
C PRO A 17 20.18 -17.19 10.61
N GLU A 18 19.21 -16.82 11.45
CA GLU A 18 18.57 -17.69 12.45
C GLU A 18 17.67 -18.78 11.84
N ARG A 19 17.40 -18.71 10.56
CA ARG A 19 16.63 -19.70 9.77
C ARG A 19 17.50 -20.40 8.72
N GLY A 20 18.80 -20.51 8.98
CA GLY A 20 19.73 -21.19 8.08
C GLY A 20 20.02 -20.46 6.78
N GLY A 21 19.92 -19.14 6.77
CA GLY A 21 20.20 -18.30 5.60
C GLY A 21 19.16 -18.39 4.51
N LYS A 22 17.92 -18.74 4.82
CA LYS A 22 16.78 -18.77 3.89
C LYS A 22 15.91 -17.52 4.02
N THR A 23 15.31 -17.09 2.93
CA THR A 23 14.28 -16.04 2.94
C THR A 23 12.93 -16.59 3.41
N CYS A 24 11.97 -15.71 3.73
CA CYS A 24 10.61 -16.16 4.07
C CYS A 24 9.94 -16.91 2.91
N LEU A 25 10.19 -16.54 1.64
CA LEU A 25 9.70 -17.28 0.48
C LEU A 25 10.33 -18.68 0.35
N GLU A 26 11.61 -18.85 0.74
CA GLU A 26 12.27 -20.17 0.76
C GLU A 26 11.83 -21.05 1.94
N LEU A 27 11.30 -20.46 3.01
CA LEU A 27 10.83 -21.16 4.22
C LEU A 27 9.35 -21.55 4.12
N ALA A 28 8.55 -20.74 3.46
CA ALA A 28 7.12 -20.96 3.29
C ALA A 28 6.85 -22.21 2.44
N ARG A 29 5.86 -22.97 2.84
CA ARG A 29 5.37 -24.11 2.07
C ARG A 29 4.37 -23.66 1.01
N THR A 30 4.82 -23.51 -0.23
CA THR A 30 4.06 -22.91 -1.33
C THR A 30 3.97 -23.82 -2.56
N PRO A 31 3.37 -25.04 -2.44
CA PRO A 31 3.38 -26.03 -3.52
C PRO A 31 2.71 -25.55 -4.82
N ASN A 32 1.73 -24.65 -4.73
CA ASN A 32 1.03 -24.10 -5.89
C ASN A 32 1.84 -23.03 -6.61
N LEU A 33 2.45 -22.08 -5.90
CA LEU A 33 3.40 -21.12 -6.46
C LEU A 33 4.62 -21.83 -7.06
N ASP A 34 5.14 -22.86 -6.39
CA ASP A 34 6.26 -23.66 -6.88
C ASP A 34 5.90 -24.41 -8.16
N ARG A 35 4.67 -24.93 -8.24
CA ARG A 35 4.16 -25.55 -9.47
C ARG A 35 4.11 -24.52 -10.59
N MET A 36 3.56 -23.33 -10.33
CA MET A 36 3.50 -22.27 -11.32
C MET A 36 4.91 -21.82 -11.76
N ALA A 37 5.88 -21.76 -10.84
CA ALA A 37 7.27 -21.43 -11.15
C ALA A 37 7.94 -22.48 -12.08
N ARG A 38 7.62 -23.77 -11.89
CA ARG A 38 8.08 -24.85 -12.76
C ARG A 38 7.41 -24.87 -14.13
N GLU A 39 6.17 -24.42 -14.23
CA GLU A 39 5.36 -24.44 -15.46
C GLU A 39 5.44 -23.11 -16.24
N GLY A 40 5.90 -22.02 -15.62
CA GLY A 40 5.87 -20.67 -16.14
C GLY A 40 7.24 -20.00 -16.31
N THR A 41 7.22 -18.70 -16.44
CA THR A 41 8.43 -17.88 -16.57
C THR A 41 8.68 -17.15 -15.26
N LEU A 42 9.73 -17.54 -14.54
CA LEU A 42 10.20 -16.93 -13.31
C LEU A 42 11.38 -16.00 -13.59
N GLY A 43 11.47 -14.87 -12.91
CA GLY A 43 12.60 -13.93 -12.99
C GLY A 43 12.55 -12.88 -11.91
N LEU A 44 13.47 -11.93 -11.95
CA LEU A 44 13.50 -10.76 -11.06
C LEU A 44 13.01 -9.51 -11.78
N VAL A 45 12.38 -8.60 -11.04
CA VAL A 45 11.91 -7.30 -11.55
C VAL A 45 12.21 -6.18 -10.57
N GLN A 46 12.67 -5.04 -11.09
CA GLN A 46 12.86 -3.80 -10.34
C GLN A 46 11.54 -3.00 -10.34
N THR A 47 10.74 -3.12 -9.30
CA THR A 47 9.45 -2.42 -9.17
C THR A 47 9.62 -0.99 -8.71
N VAL A 48 10.58 -0.74 -7.81
CA VAL A 48 10.95 0.60 -7.33
C VAL A 48 12.11 1.11 -8.18
N PRO A 49 11.94 2.14 -9.03
CA PRO A 49 13.02 2.71 -9.81
C PRO A 49 14.16 3.23 -8.94
N GLU A 50 15.40 3.17 -9.46
CA GLU A 50 16.58 3.70 -8.78
C GLU A 50 16.40 5.17 -8.37
N GLY A 51 16.75 5.49 -7.14
CA GLY A 51 16.66 6.83 -6.56
C GLY A 51 15.26 7.23 -6.06
N MET A 52 14.26 6.35 -6.19
CA MET A 52 12.94 6.55 -5.59
C MET A 52 12.83 5.86 -4.23
N GLU A 53 12.02 6.45 -3.36
CA GLU A 53 11.72 5.88 -2.04
C GLU A 53 10.91 4.58 -2.20
N PRO A 54 11.34 3.47 -1.58
CA PRO A 54 10.60 2.22 -1.59
C PRO A 54 9.25 2.37 -0.87
N SER A 55 8.18 2.06 -1.59
CA SER A 55 6.82 2.08 -1.04
C SER A 55 5.86 1.27 -1.90
N SER A 56 4.80 0.74 -1.31
CA SER A 56 3.74 0.05 -2.03
C SER A 56 3.11 0.94 -3.12
N ALA A 57 3.02 2.27 -2.88
CA ALA A 57 2.53 3.21 -3.89
C ALA A 57 3.40 3.22 -5.15
N CYS A 58 4.72 3.30 -4.98
CA CYS A 58 5.69 3.31 -6.08
C CYS A 58 5.73 1.95 -6.80
N ALA A 59 5.85 0.86 -6.02
CA ALA A 59 5.96 -0.48 -6.53
C ALA A 59 4.70 -0.96 -7.25
N CYS A 60 3.52 -0.78 -6.63
CA CYS A 60 2.24 -1.15 -7.25
C CYS A 60 1.90 -0.29 -8.46
N MET A 61 2.29 1.01 -8.48
CA MET A 61 2.18 1.84 -9.67
C MET A 61 2.99 1.22 -10.83
N SER A 62 4.21 0.74 -10.59
CA SER A 62 5.00 0.00 -11.57
C SER A 62 4.28 -1.27 -12.02
N ILE A 63 3.78 -2.10 -11.11
CA ILE A 63 3.09 -3.36 -11.44
C ILE A 63 1.86 -3.09 -12.31
N LEU A 64 1.10 -2.02 -12.02
CA LEU A 64 -0.04 -1.60 -12.83
C LEU A 64 0.36 -1.03 -14.21
N GLY A 65 1.66 -0.88 -14.46
CA GLY A 65 2.20 -0.50 -15.77
C GLY A 65 2.35 1.00 -15.99
N TYR A 66 2.45 1.76 -14.93
CA TYR A 66 2.74 3.19 -14.95
C TYR A 66 4.14 3.47 -14.43
N ASP A 67 4.91 4.31 -15.11
CA ASP A 67 6.25 4.69 -14.66
C ASP A 67 6.16 5.62 -13.44
N PRO A 68 6.62 5.18 -12.25
CA PRO A 68 6.53 6.00 -11.05
C PRO A 68 7.32 7.31 -11.14
N ARG A 69 8.40 7.35 -11.91
CA ARG A 69 9.20 8.58 -12.13
C ARG A 69 8.36 9.68 -12.76
N VAL A 70 7.33 9.32 -13.52
CA VAL A 70 6.42 10.25 -14.17
C VAL A 70 5.21 10.56 -13.30
N TYR A 71 4.59 9.52 -12.74
CA TYR A 71 3.25 9.61 -12.16
C TYR A 71 3.20 9.62 -10.63
N TYR A 72 4.27 9.20 -9.93
CA TYR A 72 4.28 9.22 -8.47
C TYR A 72 4.68 10.61 -7.96
N LYS A 73 3.78 11.28 -7.25
CA LYS A 73 3.99 12.63 -6.66
C LYS A 73 3.74 12.66 -5.15
N GLY A 74 3.77 11.50 -4.53
CA GLY A 74 3.61 11.34 -3.10
C GLY A 74 2.34 10.56 -2.71
N ARG A 75 2.34 10.04 -1.50
CA ARG A 75 1.33 9.10 -1.00
C ARG A 75 -0.01 9.75 -0.73
N SER A 76 -0.01 10.93 -0.10
CA SER A 76 -1.26 11.59 0.33
C SER A 76 -2.18 11.96 -0.84
N ALA A 77 -1.62 12.26 -2.02
CA ALA A 77 -2.41 12.52 -3.22
C ALA A 77 -3.17 11.26 -3.68
N ILE A 78 -2.57 10.09 -3.59
CA ILE A 78 -3.19 8.80 -3.94
C ILE A 78 -4.29 8.45 -2.92
N GLU A 79 -4.02 8.63 -1.64
CA GLU A 79 -5.01 8.43 -0.57
C GLU A 79 -6.18 9.41 -0.69
N ALA A 80 -5.92 10.67 -1.02
CA ALA A 80 -6.98 11.65 -1.32
C ALA A 80 -7.83 11.20 -2.51
N ALA A 81 -7.23 10.65 -3.56
CA ALA A 81 -7.95 10.10 -4.70
C ALA A 81 -8.86 8.93 -4.31
N SER A 82 -8.42 8.04 -3.40
CA SER A 82 -9.27 6.95 -2.88
C SER A 82 -10.55 7.49 -2.25
N MET A 83 -10.43 8.56 -1.47
CA MET A 83 -11.54 9.25 -0.81
C MET A 83 -12.38 10.13 -1.77
N GLY A 84 -11.97 10.26 -3.04
CA GLY A 84 -12.64 11.12 -4.01
C GLY A 84 -12.34 12.61 -3.85
N ILE A 85 -11.27 12.95 -3.19
CA ILE A 85 -10.83 14.33 -2.95
C ILE A 85 -9.89 14.73 -4.09
N PRO A 86 -10.29 15.68 -4.96
CA PRO A 86 -9.43 16.18 -6.02
C PRO A 86 -8.35 17.09 -5.41
N ILE A 87 -7.11 16.92 -5.86
CA ILE A 87 -6.00 17.84 -5.58
C ILE A 87 -5.66 18.53 -6.88
N ASN A 88 -6.08 19.79 -6.98
CA ASN A 88 -5.92 20.59 -8.20
C ASN A 88 -4.57 21.32 -8.20
N LYS A 89 -4.25 21.95 -9.31
CA LYS A 89 -3.06 22.80 -9.42
C LYS A 89 -3.07 23.91 -8.36
N GLY A 90 -1.96 24.01 -7.62
CA GLY A 90 -1.82 24.96 -6.51
C GLY A 90 -2.44 24.48 -5.19
N GLU A 91 -2.94 23.25 -5.13
CA GLU A 91 -3.37 22.59 -3.90
C GLU A 91 -2.34 21.53 -3.48
N VAL A 92 -2.27 21.25 -2.19
CA VAL A 92 -1.44 20.19 -1.60
C VAL A 92 -2.28 19.36 -0.62
N ALA A 93 -1.97 18.09 -0.50
CA ALA A 93 -2.56 17.20 0.47
C ALA A 93 -1.50 16.66 1.42
N PHE A 94 -1.83 16.60 2.68
CA PHE A 94 -1.04 15.93 3.72
C PHE A 94 -1.85 14.81 4.34
N ARG A 95 -1.21 13.67 4.62
CA ARG A 95 -1.74 12.73 5.58
C ARG A 95 -1.88 13.44 6.91
N CYS A 96 -3.05 13.34 7.51
CA CYS A 96 -3.39 13.95 8.79
C CYS A 96 -3.83 12.85 9.76
N ASN A 97 -2.95 12.41 10.63
CA ASN A 97 -3.32 11.46 11.67
C ASN A 97 -3.80 12.17 12.92
N LEU A 98 -4.83 11.61 13.57
CA LEU A 98 -5.13 11.89 14.97
C LEU A 98 -4.14 11.10 15.81
N VAL A 99 -3.32 11.79 16.58
CA VAL A 99 -2.28 11.19 17.42
C VAL A 99 -2.46 11.56 18.89
N SER A 100 -1.84 10.79 19.77
CA SER A 100 -1.81 11.05 21.20
C SER A 100 -0.42 11.40 21.64
N VAL A 101 -0.25 12.63 22.12
CA VAL A 101 1.01 13.14 22.69
C VAL A 101 0.83 13.25 24.20
N ARG A 102 1.77 12.69 24.97
CA ARG A 102 1.80 12.75 26.42
C ARG A 102 3.19 13.11 26.90
N ASP A 103 3.30 14.07 27.79
CA ASP A 103 4.58 14.56 28.35
C ASP A 103 5.59 14.92 27.23
N GLY A 104 5.11 15.52 26.13
CA GLY A 104 5.92 15.92 24.98
C GLY A 104 6.45 14.76 24.13
N LYS A 105 5.95 13.53 24.33
CA LYS A 105 6.33 12.33 23.56
C LYS A 105 5.16 11.79 22.76
N MET A 106 5.46 11.17 21.61
CA MET A 106 4.48 10.42 20.82
C MET A 106 4.06 9.17 21.59
N TRP A 107 2.95 9.27 22.33
CA TRP A 107 2.43 8.17 23.13
C TRP A 107 1.75 7.11 22.27
N ASP A 108 0.90 7.56 21.33
CA ASP A 108 0.21 6.66 20.40
C ASP A 108 -0.08 7.38 19.07
N TYR A 109 0.43 6.83 17.97
CA TYR A 109 0.29 7.41 16.62
C TYR A 109 -1.09 7.19 15.99
N SER A 110 -1.94 6.37 16.64
CA SER A 110 -3.27 5.96 16.18
C SER A 110 -4.40 6.41 17.10
N SER A 111 -4.08 7.11 18.19
CA SER A 111 -5.05 7.44 19.28
C SER A 111 -5.83 6.21 19.77
N GLY A 112 -5.10 5.10 19.99
CA GLY A 112 -5.70 3.84 20.42
C GLY A 112 -6.62 3.23 19.36
N HIS A 113 -6.28 3.35 18.10
CA HIS A 113 -7.11 2.94 16.95
C HIS A 113 -8.54 3.49 17.06
N ILE A 114 -8.65 4.83 17.25
CA ILE A 114 -9.93 5.53 17.39
C ILE A 114 -10.94 5.13 16.32
N GLY A 115 -12.19 4.88 16.71
CA GLY A 115 -13.27 4.49 15.78
C GLY A 115 -13.73 5.63 14.87
N ASP A 116 -14.23 5.31 13.67
CA ASP A 116 -14.62 6.28 12.64
C ASP A 116 -15.58 7.36 13.16
N SER A 117 -16.62 7.00 13.89
CA SER A 117 -17.61 7.94 14.39
C SER A 117 -17.00 9.00 15.32
N GLU A 118 -16.11 8.60 16.22
CA GLU A 118 -15.42 9.52 17.14
C GLU A 118 -14.39 10.37 16.38
N ALA A 119 -13.64 9.77 15.48
CA ALA A 119 -12.64 10.46 14.66
C ALA A 119 -13.29 11.52 13.75
N HIS A 120 -14.41 11.20 13.11
CA HIS A 120 -15.15 12.14 12.26
C HIS A 120 -15.65 13.35 13.05
N ALA A 121 -16.15 13.16 14.28
CA ALA A 121 -16.57 14.27 15.15
C ALA A 121 -15.38 15.18 15.50
N LEU A 122 -14.18 14.63 15.74
CA LEU A 122 -12.98 15.41 15.99
C LEU A 122 -12.53 16.19 14.74
N VAL A 123 -12.58 15.56 13.56
CA VAL A 123 -12.24 16.21 12.28
C VAL A 123 -13.22 17.34 11.95
N GLU A 124 -14.51 17.18 12.26
CA GLU A 124 -15.50 18.25 12.11
C GLU A 124 -15.16 19.44 13.01
N ALA A 125 -14.78 19.21 14.29
CA ALA A 125 -14.34 20.25 15.19
C ALA A 125 -13.06 20.97 14.69
N LEU A 126 -12.11 20.24 14.10
CA LEU A 126 -10.93 20.81 13.46
C LEU A 126 -11.32 21.71 12.28
N ASN A 127 -12.23 21.27 11.41
CA ASN A 127 -12.71 22.10 10.31
C ASN A 127 -13.39 23.37 10.80
N LYS A 128 -14.22 23.26 11.84
CA LYS A 128 -14.92 24.43 12.41
C LYS A 128 -13.94 25.48 13.00
N SER A 129 -12.82 25.04 13.55
CA SER A 129 -11.90 25.91 14.30
C SER A 129 -10.66 26.33 13.50
N LEU A 130 -10.15 25.46 12.64
CA LEU A 130 -8.92 25.66 11.87
C LEU A 130 -9.16 25.70 10.36
N GLY A 131 -10.31 25.21 9.90
CA GLY A 131 -10.69 25.21 8.49
C GLY A 131 -10.93 26.62 7.95
N SER A 132 -10.69 26.79 6.65
CA SER A 132 -10.92 28.03 5.90
C SER A 132 -11.17 27.70 4.43
N ASP A 133 -11.28 28.75 3.59
CA ASP A 133 -11.34 28.57 2.12
C ASP A 133 -10.06 27.95 1.53
N GLU A 134 -8.97 27.96 2.31
CA GLU A 134 -7.66 27.41 1.93
C GLU A 134 -7.33 26.08 2.62
N ILE A 135 -7.88 25.82 3.79
CA ILE A 135 -7.54 24.64 4.62
C ILE A 135 -8.79 23.82 4.91
N HIS A 136 -8.74 22.55 4.57
CA HIS A 136 -9.84 21.63 4.84
C HIS A 136 -9.34 20.25 5.28
N PHE A 137 -9.95 19.73 6.36
CA PHE A 137 -9.68 18.39 6.89
C PHE A 137 -10.78 17.43 6.44
N TYR A 138 -10.40 16.36 5.75
CA TYR A 138 -11.32 15.34 5.25
C TYR A 138 -11.24 14.10 6.12
N PRO A 139 -12.36 13.66 6.70
CA PRO A 139 -12.38 12.44 7.51
C PRO A 139 -12.12 11.21 6.65
N GLY A 140 -11.25 10.34 7.11
CA GLY A 140 -10.94 9.04 6.54
C GLY A 140 -11.29 7.92 7.51
N VAL A 141 -10.56 6.81 7.49
CA VAL A 141 -10.81 5.64 8.33
C VAL A 141 -9.97 5.72 9.60
N SER A 142 -10.60 5.47 10.76
CA SER A 142 -9.97 5.46 12.07
C SER A 142 -9.20 6.77 12.33
N TYR A 143 -7.94 6.70 12.69
CA TYR A 143 -7.07 7.85 12.94
C TYR A 143 -6.52 8.53 11.68
N ARG A 144 -6.82 8.01 10.50
CA ARG A 144 -6.21 8.37 9.21
C ARG A 144 -7.11 9.32 8.41
N HIS A 145 -6.67 10.55 8.20
CA HIS A 145 -7.42 11.63 7.53
C HIS A 145 -6.52 12.35 6.50
N ILE A 146 -7.09 13.26 5.73
CA ILE A 146 -6.39 14.13 4.79
C ILE A 146 -6.58 15.59 5.17
N CYS A 147 -5.49 16.35 5.24
CA CYS A 147 -5.53 17.81 5.25
C CYS A 147 -5.19 18.33 3.85
N LYS A 148 -6.12 19.03 3.22
CA LYS A 148 -5.92 19.71 1.94
C LYS A 148 -5.68 21.19 2.18
N ILE A 149 -4.63 21.75 1.56
CA ILE A 149 -4.23 23.15 1.69
C ILE A 149 -4.12 23.75 0.29
N LYS A 150 -4.69 24.94 0.08
CA LYS A 150 -4.66 25.68 -1.19
C LYS A 150 -3.67 26.85 -1.07
N GLY A 151 -2.89 27.08 -2.10
CA GLY A 151 -2.02 28.27 -2.19
C GLY A 151 -0.66 28.16 -1.49
N HIS A 152 -0.43 27.14 -0.68
CA HIS A 152 0.78 26.95 0.13
C HIS A 152 1.63 25.77 -0.38
N THR A 153 2.00 25.80 -1.66
CA THR A 153 2.78 24.70 -2.28
C THR A 153 4.21 24.60 -1.78
N ASP A 154 4.72 25.64 -1.13
CA ASP A 154 6.00 25.66 -0.42
C ASP A 154 6.03 24.67 0.75
N THR A 155 4.89 24.34 1.35
CA THR A 155 4.78 23.31 2.40
C THR A 155 5.26 21.92 1.96
N LEU A 156 5.29 21.63 0.66
CA LEU A 156 5.87 20.39 0.13
C LEU A 156 7.39 20.28 0.30
N GLN A 157 8.06 21.39 0.61
CA GLN A 157 9.51 21.43 0.88
C GLN A 157 9.82 21.15 2.35
N ALA A 158 8.81 21.14 3.21
CA ALA A 158 8.99 20.81 4.63
C ALA A 158 9.36 19.32 4.79
N ALA A 159 10.41 19.06 5.56
CA ALA A 159 10.73 17.71 6.00
C ALA A 159 9.76 17.32 7.11
N CYS A 160 9.01 16.25 6.90
CA CYS A 160 8.01 15.72 7.82
C CYS A 160 8.31 14.27 8.17
N THR A 161 8.31 13.92 9.45
CA THR A 161 8.53 12.56 9.92
C THR A 161 7.19 11.87 10.16
N PRO A 162 6.98 10.62 9.69
CA PRO A 162 5.78 9.85 10.02
C PRO A 162 5.66 9.58 11.54
N PRO A 163 4.47 9.67 12.13
CA PRO A 163 4.32 9.53 13.59
C PRO A 163 4.58 8.09 14.08
N HIS A 164 4.41 7.09 13.23
CA HIS A 164 4.69 5.68 13.56
C HIS A 164 6.19 5.35 13.61
N ASP A 165 7.07 6.22 13.12
CA ASP A 165 8.53 6.06 13.21
C ASP A 165 9.09 6.60 14.53
N ILE A 166 8.26 7.26 15.33
CA ILE A 166 8.69 7.97 16.54
C ILE A 166 7.92 7.57 17.82
N PRO A 167 7.48 6.31 18.00
CA PRO A 167 6.76 5.92 19.21
C PRO A 167 7.65 6.14 20.44
N ASN A 168 7.07 6.76 21.47
CA ASN A 168 7.71 7.12 22.75
C ASN A 168 8.90 8.13 22.65
N LYS A 169 9.17 8.71 21.46
CA LYS A 169 10.21 9.73 21.28
C LYS A 169 9.67 11.14 21.55
N PRO A 170 10.52 12.10 21.99
CA PRO A 170 10.14 13.51 22.12
C PRO A 170 9.71 14.07 20.75
N ILE A 171 8.50 14.64 20.65
CA ILE A 171 7.98 15.11 19.36
C ILE A 171 8.68 16.37 18.84
N ALA A 172 9.30 17.17 19.73
CA ALA A 172 9.91 18.45 19.37
C ALA A 172 11.00 18.32 18.28
N GLU A 173 11.72 17.21 18.26
CA GLU A 173 12.79 16.90 17.31
C GLU A 173 12.28 16.48 15.93
N PHE A 174 10.98 16.10 15.83
CA PHE A 174 10.36 15.50 14.65
C PHE A 174 9.22 16.34 14.07
N LEU A 175 8.96 17.52 14.63
CA LEU A 175 8.03 18.46 14.05
C LEU A 175 8.48 18.87 12.64
N PRO A 176 7.55 19.17 11.71
CA PRO A 176 7.91 19.64 10.37
C PRO A 176 8.97 20.73 10.44
N CYS A 177 10.01 20.65 9.61
CA CYS A 177 11.10 21.60 9.59
C CYS A 177 11.51 21.99 8.15
N GLY A 178 12.25 23.09 8.02
CA GLY A 178 12.66 23.65 6.74
C GLY A 178 11.62 24.57 6.12
N LEU A 179 11.81 24.87 4.84
CA LEU A 179 10.95 25.81 4.10
C LEU A 179 9.51 25.29 4.04
N GLY A 180 8.53 26.16 4.32
CA GLY A 180 7.10 25.83 4.29
C GLY A 180 6.57 25.08 5.52
N SER A 181 7.44 24.82 6.54
CA SER A 181 7.03 24.08 7.74
C SER A 181 6.17 24.87 8.72
N ASP A 182 6.20 26.20 8.69
CA ASP A 182 5.57 27.04 9.71
C ASP A 182 4.05 26.86 9.76
N LEU A 183 3.38 26.81 8.59
CA LEU A 183 1.94 26.58 8.52
C LEU A 183 1.57 25.19 9.08
N LEU A 184 2.35 24.15 8.75
CA LEU A 184 2.09 22.80 9.25
C LEU A 184 2.23 22.74 10.77
N ARG A 185 3.27 23.36 11.31
CA ARG A 185 3.49 23.44 12.77
C ARG A 185 2.40 24.24 13.47
N ASP A 186 1.95 25.36 12.88
CA ASP A 186 0.84 26.15 13.44
C ASP A 186 -0.45 25.32 13.53
N LEU A 187 -0.82 24.65 12.44
CA LEU A 187 -2.00 23.78 12.42
C LEU A 187 -1.91 22.64 13.46
N MET A 188 -0.75 21.99 13.56
CA MET A 188 -0.50 20.95 14.54
C MET A 188 -0.62 21.48 15.97
N ALA A 189 0.02 22.63 16.27
CA ALA A 189 -0.02 23.23 17.60
C ALA A 189 -1.44 23.69 17.98
N ARG A 190 -2.15 24.36 17.09
CA ARG A 190 -3.52 24.83 17.33
C ARG A 190 -4.53 23.69 17.45
N SER A 191 -4.28 22.55 16.85
CA SER A 191 -5.15 21.38 16.98
C SER A 191 -5.22 20.88 18.43
N VAL A 192 -4.18 21.08 19.23
CA VAL A 192 -4.15 20.70 20.66
C VAL A 192 -5.25 21.41 21.42
N GLU A 193 -5.45 22.71 21.17
CA GLU A 193 -6.51 23.49 21.82
C GLU A 193 -7.91 22.98 21.45
N VAL A 194 -8.11 22.65 20.16
CA VAL A 194 -9.41 22.15 19.67
C VAL A 194 -9.76 20.78 20.25
N LEU A 195 -8.77 19.92 20.39
CA LEU A 195 -8.96 18.52 20.78
C LEU A 195 -9.00 18.34 22.31
N ARG A 196 -8.31 19.19 23.07
CA ARG A 196 -8.12 19.06 24.54
C ARG A 196 -9.41 18.83 25.31
N ASP A 197 -10.41 19.65 25.07
CA ASP A 197 -11.67 19.65 25.84
C ASP A 197 -12.84 19.10 25.04
N HIS A 198 -12.59 18.46 23.91
CA HIS A 198 -13.64 17.93 23.07
C HIS A 198 -14.41 16.79 23.80
N PRO A 199 -15.77 16.75 23.73
CA PRO A 199 -16.57 15.75 24.43
C PRO A 199 -16.19 14.30 24.13
N VAL A 200 -15.79 14.00 22.88
CA VAL A 200 -15.29 12.68 22.48
C VAL A 200 -14.07 12.28 23.32
N ASN A 201 -13.07 13.16 23.44
CA ASN A 201 -11.85 12.85 24.21
C ASN A 201 -12.14 12.68 25.70
N LYS A 202 -13.01 13.52 26.27
CA LYS A 202 -13.47 13.35 27.67
C LYS A 202 -14.19 12.02 27.90
N ALA A 203 -15.02 11.61 26.95
CA ALA A 203 -15.68 10.30 27.02
C ALA A 203 -14.67 9.15 26.90
N ARG A 204 -13.67 9.24 25.99
CA ARG A 204 -12.60 8.25 25.87
C ARG A 204 -11.78 8.13 27.16
N GLU A 205 -11.36 9.25 27.72
CA GLU A 205 -10.63 9.29 29.00
C GLU A 205 -11.44 8.65 30.15
N SER A 206 -12.75 8.90 30.21
CA SER A 206 -13.62 8.31 31.23
C SER A 206 -13.74 6.77 31.08
N ARG A 207 -13.55 6.23 29.88
CA ARG A 207 -13.51 4.78 29.59
C ARG A 207 -12.11 4.18 29.73
N GLY A 208 -11.09 5.00 30.03
CA GLY A 208 -9.69 4.56 30.06
C GLY A 208 -9.08 4.34 28.68
N GLU A 209 -9.70 4.88 27.64
CA GLU A 209 -9.21 4.83 26.26
C GLU A 209 -8.25 5.99 25.96
N VAL A 210 -7.42 5.81 24.96
CA VAL A 210 -6.40 6.80 24.54
C VAL A 210 -7.07 7.96 23.80
N PRO A 211 -7.03 9.22 24.31
CA PRO A 211 -7.62 10.38 23.64
C PRO A 211 -6.76 10.85 22.48
N ALA A 212 -7.35 11.41 21.42
CA ALA A 212 -6.64 12.11 20.38
C ALA A 212 -6.28 13.53 20.83
N THR A 213 -5.01 13.82 21.01
CA THR A 213 -4.56 15.10 21.60
C THR A 213 -4.01 16.10 20.62
N MET A 214 -3.65 15.65 19.40
CA MET A 214 -3.03 16.47 18.37
C MET A 214 -3.28 15.86 16.99
N ILE A 215 -3.24 16.68 15.91
CA ILE A 215 -3.06 16.17 14.55
C ILE A 215 -1.57 16.07 14.21
N TRP A 216 -1.23 15.14 13.30
CA TRP A 216 0.12 15.00 12.78
C TRP A 216 0.10 15.02 11.26
N LEU A 217 0.80 16.01 10.65
CA LEU A 217 0.83 16.23 9.21
C LEU A 217 2.13 15.70 8.60
N PHE A 218 2.03 14.83 7.59
CA PHE A 218 3.18 14.20 6.94
C PHE A 218 2.83 13.70 5.53
N TRP A 219 3.80 13.20 4.79
CA TRP A 219 3.66 12.70 3.42
C TRP A 219 2.98 13.69 2.46
N GLY A 220 3.42 14.94 2.48
CA GLY A 220 2.90 15.98 1.59
C GLY A 220 2.95 15.59 0.11
N SER A 221 1.88 15.86 -0.60
CA SER A 221 1.76 15.61 -2.03
C SER A 221 1.05 16.78 -2.71
N GLY A 222 1.56 17.18 -3.87
CA GLY A 222 0.92 18.19 -4.71
C GLY A 222 -0.14 17.62 -5.65
N GLU A 223 -0.38 18.38 -6.73
CA GLU A 223 -1.28 17.97 -7.80
C GLU A 223 -1.06 16.52 -8.23
N ILE A 224 -2.16 15.79 -8.35
CA ILE A 224 -2.12 14.41 -8.84
C ILE A 224 -1.95 14.46 -10.36
N PRO A 225 -0.89 13.87 -10.94
CA PRO A 225 -0.80 13.74 -12.37
C PRO A 225 -1.96 12.92 -12.90
N GLU A 226 -2.55 13.35 -13.99
CA GLU A 226 -3.58 12.56 -14.66
C GLU A 226 -2.98 11.26 -15.19
N LEU A 227 -3.26 10.13 -14.51
CA LEU A 227 -2.91 8.83 -15.03
C LEU A 227 -3.80 8.53 -16.26
N PRO A 228 -3.22 8.14 -17.40
CA PRO A 228 -4.03 7.64 -18.50
C PRO A 228 -4.80 6.40 -18.04
N SER A 229 -6.09 6.32 -18.32
CA SER A 229 -6.89 5.19 -17.85
C SER A 229 -6.31 3.86 -18.34
N PHE A 230 -6.35 2.83 -17.49
CA PHE A 230 -5.86 1.49 -17.79
C PHE A 230 -6.44 0.96 -19.12
N ARG A 231 -7.72 1.23 -19.35
CA ARG A 231 -8.41 0.84 -20.58
C ARG A 231 -7.83 1.53 -21.83
N LYS A 232 -7.38 2.78 -21.72
CA LYS A 232 -6.72 3.48 -22.84
C LYS A 232 -5.33 2.89 -23.12
N VAL A 233 -4.58 2.50 -22.09
CA VAL A 233 -3.21 1.99 -22.22
C VAL A 233 -3.18 0.55 -22.70
N TYR A 234 -4.05 -0.31 -22.17
CA TYR A 234 -4.00 -1.78 -22.38
C TYR A 234 -5.16 -2.30 -23.24
N VAL A 235 -6.17 -1.48 -23.54
CA VAL A 235 -7.40 -1.88 -24.25
C VAL A 235 -8.15 -3.00 -23.49
N LEU A 236 -7.98 -3.07 -22.16
CA LEU A 236 -8.56 -4.06 -21.27
C LEU A 236 -9.38 -3.37 -20.18
N SER A 237 -10.50 -3.99 -19.83
CA SER A 237 -11.23 -3.64 -18.61
C SER A 237 -10.61 -4.34 -17.40
N ALA A 238 -10.44 -3.61 -16.30
CA ALA A 238 -9.80 -4.16 -15.11
C ALA A 238 -10.58 -3.88 -13.83
N ALA A 239 -10.48 -4.80 -12.87
CA ALA A 239 -10.97 -4.63 -11.50
C ALA A 239 -9.87 -4.99 -10.50
N MET A 240 -9.97 -4.45 -9.28
CA MET A 240 -8.99 -4.66 -8.20
C MET A 240 -9.72 -4.91 -6.88
N THR A 241 -9.15 -5.80 -6.07
CA THR A 241 -9.51 -5.97 -4.66
C THR A 241 -8.29 -5.78 -3.78
N SER A 242 -8.44 -4.95 -2.75
CA SER A 242 -7.42 -4.64 -1.75
C SER A 242 -8.09 -4.11 -0.49
N GLY A 243 -7.56 -4.47 0.69
CA GLY A 243 -7.90 -3.86 1.98
C GLY A 243 -7.25 -2.49 2.18
N VAL A 244 -6.32 -2.09 1.32
CA VAL A 244 -5.47 -0.90 1.49
C VAL A 244 -5.98 0.27 0.67
N ASP A 245 -6.28 1.41 1.33
CA ASP A 245 -6.80 2.63 0.68
C ASP A 245 -5.87 3.16 -0.40
N LEU A 246 -4.56 3.03 -0.21
CA LEU A 246 -3.55 3.43 -1.19
C LEU A 246 -3.74 2.73 -2.54
N LEU A 247 -3.92 1.40 -2.52
CA LEU A 247 -4.14 0.60 -3.72
C LEU A 247 -5.50 0.93 -4.36
N ARG A 248 -6.53 1.12 -3.53
CA ARG A 248 -7.86 1.56 -3.96
C ARG A 248 -7.80 2.93 -4.65
N GLY A 249 -6.92 3.83 -4.16
CA GLY A 249 -6.63 5.12 -4.77
C GLY A 249 -5.97 4.99 -6.15
N LEU A 250 -4.93 4.15 -6.26
CA LEU A 250 -4.27 3.86 -7.55
C LEU A 250 -5.25 3.27 -8.57
N ALA A 251 -6.11 2.34 -8.13
CA ALA A 251 -7.16 1.78 -8.98
C ALA A 251 -8.10 2.87 -9.50
N LYS A 252 -8.58 3.76 -8.63
CA LYS A 252 -9.46 4.86 -8.99
C LYS A 252 -8.82 5.84 -9.97
N MET A 253 -7.57 6.24 -9.72
CA MET A 253 -6.80 7.14 -10.58
C MET A 253 -6.59 6.54 -11.98
N SER A 254 -6.37 5.23 -12.06
CA SER A 254 -6.14 4.51 -13.32
C SER A 254 -7.44 4.03 -14.01
N GLY A 255 -8.61 4.31 -13.43
CA GLY A 255 -9.90 3.84 -13.96
C GLY A 255 -10.11 2.33 -13.85
N ILE A 256 -9.40 1.67 -12.93
CA ILE A 256 -9.60 0.27 -12.53
C ILE A 256 -10.76 0.24 -11.53
N LYS A 257 -11.70 -0.70 -11.69
CA LYS A 257 -12.87 -0.84 -10.82
C LYS A 257 -12.47 -1.42 -9.45
N ASN A 258 -12.68 -0.67 -8.38
CA ASN A 258 -12.57 -1.23 -7.03
C ASN A 258 -13.71 -2.22 -6.76
N LEU A 259 -13.36 -3.39 -6.23
CA LEU A 259 -14.30 -4.42 -5.77
C LEU A 259 -14.45 -4.30 -4.26
N ASP A 260 -15.68 -4.11 -3.79
CA ASP A 260 -16.01 -4.12 -2.38
C ASP A 260 -16.45 -5.54 -1.99
N ILE A 261 -15.53 -6.29 -1.39
CA ILE A 261 -15.74 -7.69 -0.98
C ILE A 261 -15.74 -7.72 0.55
N PRO A 262 -16.83 -8.14 1.19
CA PRO A 262 -16.88 -8.29 2.65
C PRO A 262 -15.78 -9.21 3.17
N GLY A 263 -15.16 -8.84 4.29
CA GLY A 263 -14.09 -9.62 4.92
C GLY A 263 -12.68 -9.33 4.38
N VAL A 264 -12.55 -8.48 3.35
CA VAL A 264 -11.23 -8.04 2.86
C VAL A 264 -10.69 -6.96 3.79
N THR A 265 -9.54 -7.25 4.42
CA THR A 265 -8.78 -6.37 5.32
C THR A 265 -7.32 -6.26 4.87
N ASP A 266 -6.54 -5.42 5.55
CA ASP A 266 -5.09 -5.28 5.37
C ASP A 266 -4.27 -6.21 6.28
N GLY A 267 -4.90 -6.93 7.23
CA GLY A 267 -4.24 -7.74 8.24
C GLY A 267 -4.29 -9.25 8.02
N MET A 268 -3.84 -9.98 9.04
CA MET A 268 -3.87 -11.45 9.10
C MET A 268 -5.28 -12.03 9.16
N ASP A 269 -6.28 -11.22 9.47
CA ASP A 269 -7.70 -11.56 9.50
C ASP A 269 -8.38 -11.47 8.13
N ASN A 270 -7.64 -11.09 7.07
CA ASN A 270 -8.15 -11.01 5.71
C ASN A 270 -8.80 -12.33 5.26
N ASP A 271 -10.03 -12.26 4.75
CA ASP A 271 -10.71 -13.39 4.11
C ASP A 271 -10.24 -13.56 2.66
N CYS A 272 -9.06 -14.21 2.50
CA CYS A 272 -8.48 -14.49 1.19
C CYS A 272 -9.38 -15.34 0.30
N ILE A 273 -10.21 -16.21 0.87
CA ILE A 273 -11.15 -17.07 0.13
C ILE A 273 -12.26 -16.23 -0.50
N ALA A 274 -12.89 -15.36 0.30
CA ALA A 274 -13.90 -14.43 -0.22
C ALA A 274 -13.28 -13.48 -1.26
N GLN A 275 -12.06 -12.99 -0.99
CA GLN A 275 -11.34 -12.08 -1.87
C GLN A 275 -11.08 -12.67 -3.26
N VAL A 276 -10.52 -13.89 -3.34
CA VAL A 276 -10.27 -14.55 -4.63
C VAL A 276 -11.55 -14.93 -5.34
N ALA A 277 -12.58 -15.39 -4.60
CA ALA A 277 -13.86 -15.74 -5.18
C ALA A 277 -14.54 -14.52 -5.84
N GLY A 278 -14.53 -13.37 -5.15
CA GLY A 278 -15.01 -12.10 -5.70
C GLY A 278 -14.24 -11.64 -6.92
N ALA A 279 -12.90 -11.75 -6.88
CA ALA A 279 -12.03 -11.43 -8.03
C ALA A 279 -12.31 -12.33 -9.24
N LEU A 280 -12.41 -13.64 -9.04
CA LEU A 280 -12.72 -14.59 -10.12
C LEU A 280 -14.11 -14.34 -10.72
N LYS A 281 -15.11 -14.00 -9.90
CA LYS A 281 -16.45 -13.59 -10.38
C LYS A 281 -16.36 -12.29 -11.20
N ALA A 282 -15.51 -11.35 -10.82
CA ALA A 282 -15.33 -10.13 -11.58
C ALA A 282 -14.75 -10.36 -12.99
N LEU A 283 -14.01 -11.46 -13.22
CA LEU A 283 -13.54 -11.86 -14.55
C LEU A 283 -14.68 -12.17 -15.54
N ASP A 284 -15.90 -12.39 -15.08
CA ASP A 284 -17.04 -12.55 -16.00
C ASP A 284 -17.27 -11.25 -16.81
N ASN A 285 -17.03 -10.08 -16.20
CA ASN A 285 -17.29 -8.77 -16.78
C ASN A 285 -16.02 -7.92 -17.03
N HIS A 286 -14.85 -8.39 -16.59
CA HIS A 286 -13.57 -7.71 -16.76
C HIS A 286 -12.55 -8.63 -17.42
N ASP A 287 -11.59 -8.04 -18.13
CA ASP A 287 -10.53 -8.79 -18.81
C ASP A 287 -9.37 -9.10 -17.87
N LEU A 288 -9.18 -8.27 -16.84
CA LEU A 288 -8.10 -8.39 -15.86
C LEU A 288 -8.62 -8.12 -14.45
N VAL A 289 -8.13 -8.91 -13.47
CA VAL A 289 -8.34 -8.63 -12.05
C VAL A 289 -6.99 -8.54 -11.33
N VAL A 290 -6.91 -7.65 -10.35
CA VAL A 290 -5.76 -7.52 -9.44
C VAL A 290 -6.24 -7.91 -8.05
N ILE A 291 -5.53 -8.85 -7.42
CA ILE A 291 -5.73 -9.29 -6.05
C ILE A 291 -4.51 -8.83 -5.27
N HIS A 292 -4.69 -7.95 -4.31
CA HIS A 292 -3.63 -7.44 -3.45
C HIS A 292 -3.84 -7.91 -2.01
N ILE A 293 -2.81 -8.52 -1.42
CA ILE A 293 -2.84 -9.09 -0.07
C ILE A 293 -1.69 -8.51 0.73
N GLU A 294 -2.01 -7.71 1.73
CA GLU A 294 -1.09 -6.92 2.56
C GLU A 294 -0.45 -7.71 3.71
N ALA A 295 -1.13 -8.75 4.21
CA ALA A 295 -0.75 -9.45 5.44
C ALA A 295 0.74 -9.84 5.58
N PRO A 296 1.49 -10.26 4.53
CA PRO A 296 2.92 -10.55 4.67
C PRO A 296 3.76 -9.30 4.97
N ASP A 297 3.37 -8.13 4.45
CA ASP A 297 4.06 -6.86 4.69
C ASP A 297 3.83 -6.38 6.13
N GLU A 298 2.59 -6.39 6.62
CA GLU A 298 2.27 -6.04 8.00
C GLU A 298 3.03 -6.93 9.01
N ALA A 299 3.11 -8.24 8.73
CA ALA A 299 3.91 -9.16 9.55
C ALA A 299 5.41 -8.81 9.53
N ALA A 300 5.93 -8.37 8.38
CA ALA A 300 7.33 -7.97 8.24
C ALA A 300 7.64 -6.67 9.00
N HIS A 301 6.76 -5.67 8.94
CA HIS A 301 6.86 -4.44 9.72
C HIS A 301 6.83 -4.71 11.24
N GLY A 302 6.02 -5.68 11.67
CA GLY A 302 6.01 -6.19 13.05
C GLY A 302 7.28 -6.94 13.46
N GLY A 303 8.08 -7.40 12.50
CA GLY A 303 9.24 -8.25 12.75
C GLY A 303 8.86 -9.71 13.05
N HIS A 304 7.66 -10.14 12.64
CA HIS A 304 7.08 -11.45 12.94
C HIS A 304 7.35 -12.46 11.82
N ILE A 305 8.49 -13.16 11.88
CA ILE A 305 8.93 -14.12 10.86
C ILE A 305 7.86 -15.19 10.57
N ASP A 306 7.36 -15.85 11.62
CA ASP A 306 6.45 -16.97 11.48
C ASP A 306 5.08 -16.52 10.95
N ASP A 307 4.61 -15.32 11.29
CA ASP A 307 3.38 -14.74 10.75
C ASP A 307 3.55 -14.38 9.27
N LYS A 308 4.70 -13.82 8.87
CA LYS A 308 5.00 -13.56 7.46
C LYS A 308 5.00 -14.85 6.63
N ILE A 309 5.67 -15.90 7.11
CA ILE A 309 5.68 -17.21 6.47
C ILE A 309 4.25 -17.75 6.33
N LYS A 310 3.47 -17.72 7.43
CA LYS A 310 2.09 -18.18 7.44
C LYS A 310 1.19 -17.39 6.49
N ALA A 311 1.36 -16.06 6.40
CA ALA A 311 0.62 -15.23 5.46
C ALA A 311 0.91 -15.62 4.01
N ILE A 312 2.18 -15.89 3.66
CA ILE A 312 2.58 -16.37 2.33
C ILE A 312 1.96 -17.75 2.02
N GLU A 313 1.99 -18.67 2.99
CA GLU A 313 1.39 -20.00 2.86
C GLU A 313 -0.14 -19.93 2.64
N ARG A 314 -0.82 -19.04 3.35
CA ARG A 314 -2.26 -18.78 3.13
C ARG A 314 -2.55 -18.26 1.73
N VAL A 315 -1.72 -17.37 1.19
CA VAL A 315 -1.87 -16.92 -0.21
C VAL A 315 -1.76 -18.09 -1.17
N ASP A 316 -0.79 -18.98 -0.96
CA ASP A 316 -0.62 -20.17 -1.79
C ASP A 316 -1.85 -21.09 -1.74
N GLU A 317 -2.32 -21.42 -0.54
CA GLU A 317 -3.42 -22.35 -0.29
C GLU A 317 -4.79 -21.76 -0.66
N GLU A 318 -5.04 -20.52 -0.21
CA GLU A 318 -6.38 -19.92 -0.31
C GLU A 318 -6.61 -19.19 -1.65
N VAL A 319 -5.56 -18.65 -2.29
CA VAL A 319 -5.66 -17.85 -3.52
C VAL A 319 -5.13 -18.60 -4.73
N ILE A 320 -3.85 -19.00 -4.70
CA ILE A 320 -3.19 -19.57 -5.89
C ILE A 320 -3.82 -20.92 -6.28
N GLU A 321 -4.17 -21.78 -5.33
CA GLU A 321 -4.85 -23.04 -5.60
C GLU A 321 -6.16 -22.83 -6.39
N ARG A 322 -6.93 -21.81 -6.02
CA ARG A 322 -8.20 -21.48 -6.70
C ARG A 322 -7.97 -20.92 -8.09
N LEU A 323 -6.94 -20.13 -8.30
CA LEU A 323 -6.54 -19.65 -9.62
C LEU A 323 -6.13 -20.80 -10.54
N LEU A 324 -5.36 -21.76 -10.03
CA LEU A 324 -4.96 -22.97 -10.79
C LEU A 324 -6.15 -23.83 -11.18
N SER A 325 -7.22 -23.80 -10.39
CA SER A 325 -8.46 -24.54 -10.65
C SER A 325 -9.43 -23.82 -11.59
N TYR A 326 -9.20 -22.51 -11.83
CA TYR A 326 -10.06 -21.68 -12.68
C TYR A 326 -9.70 -21.85 -14.15
N LYS A 327 -10.65 -22.28 -14.99
CA LYS A 327 -10.61 -22.37 -16.49
C LYS A 327 -9.20 -22.30 -17.10
N LYS A 328 -8.39 -23.32 -16.84
CA LYS A 328 -6.93 -23.39 -17.10
C LYS A 328 -6.47 -22.84 -18.46
N ASP A 329 -7.24 -23.08 -19.53
CA ASP A 329 -6.79 -22.80 -20.91
C ASP A 329 -6.95 -21.33 -21.32
N SER A 330 -7.54 -20.49 -20.47
CA SER A 330 -7.85 -19.09 -20.81
C SER A 330 -7.27 -18.05 -19.85
N LEU A 331 -6.64 -18.49 -18.74
CA LEU A 331 -6.10 -17.57 -17.72
C LEU A 331 -4.60 -17.39 -17.89
N ARG A 332 -4.15 -16.12 -17.75
CA ARG A 332 -2.76 -15.76 -17.52
C ARG A 332 -2.64 -15.16 -16.12
N VAL A 333 -1.60 -15.53 -15.41
CA VAL A 333 -1.36 -15.06 -14.04
C VAL A 333 0.01 -14.42 -13.95
N LEU A 334 0.07 -13.25 -13.33
CA LEU A 334 1.28 -12.65 -12.78
C LEU A 334 1.16 -12.75 -11.27
N ALA A 335 2.08 -13.46 -10.61
CA ALA A 335 2.19 -13.47 -9.16
C ALA A 335 3.55 -12.94 -8.73
N MET A 336 3.58 -12.01 -7.79
CA MET A 336 4.81 -11.37 -7.33
C MET A 336 4.60 -10.56 -6.04
N PRO A 337 5.65 -10.38 -5.23
CA PRO A 337 5.70 -9.26 -4.28
C PRO A 337 5.75 -7.93 -5.05
N ASP A 338 5.31 -6.86 -4.40
CA ASP A 338 5.51 -5.51 -4.95
C ASP A 338 6.90 -4.96 -4.62
N HIS A 339 7.34 -5.10 -3.38
CA HIS A 339 8.69 -4.78 -2.91
C HIS A 339 9.20 -5.84 -1.92
N ALA A 340 10.46 -5.72 -1.53
CA ALA A 340 10.98 -6.48 -0.41
C ALA A 340 10.79 -5.71 0.90
N THR A 341 10.37 -6.44 1.96
CA THR A 341 10.26 -5.93 3.33
C THR A 341 11.01 -6.89 4.26
N PRO A 342 12.34 -6.73 4.34
CA PRO A 342 13.14 -7.62 5.19
C PRO A 342 12.77 -7.47 6.67
N ILE A 343 12.63 -8.58 7.36
CA ILE A 343 12.31 -8.65 8.80
C ILE A 343 13.32 -7.89 9.66
N GLU A 344 14.58 -7.90 9.26
CA GLU A 344 15.67 -7.26 9.99
C GLU A 344 15.52 -5.74 10.08
N VAL A 345 15.14 -5.10 8.99
CA VAL A 345 14.99 -3.63 8.92
C VAL A 345 13.55 -3.15 9.13
N ARG A 346 12.56 -4.05 9.03
CA ARG A 346 11.12 -3.76 9.26
C ARG A 346 10.59 -2.60 8.42
N THR A 347 11.14 -2.43 7.24
CA THR A 347 10.74 -1.41 6.29
C THR A 347 11.04 -1.85 4.87
N HIS A 348 10.46 -1.15 3.91
CA HIS A 348 10.62 -1.46 2.50
C HIS A 348 12.04 -1.16 2.01
N VAL A 349 12.53 -2.00 1.08
CA VAL A 349 13.79 -1.76 0.37
C VAL A 349 13.59 -1.88 -1.13
N ALA A 350 14.44 -1.22 -1.91
CA ALA A 350 14.32 -1.15 -3.36
C ALA A 350 14.98 -2.36 -4.08
N ASP A 351 15.18 -3.48 -3.39
CA ASP A 351 15.73 -4.68 -4.01
C ASP A 351 14.79 -5.25 -5.08
N PRO A 352 15.32 -5.85 -6.16
CA PRO A 352 14.49 -6.55 -7.13
C PRO A 352 13.73 -7.72 -6.48
N VAL A 353 12.48 -7.89 -6.87
CA VAL A 353 11.61 -8.95 -6.36
C VAL A 353 11.37 -10.06 -7.38
N PRO A 354 11.07 -11.30 -6.96
CA PRO A 354 10.71 -12.35 -7.88
C PRO A 354 9.34 -12.08 -8.52
N PHE A 355 9.22 -12.31 -9.82
CA PHE A 355 7.95 -12.35 -10.52
C PHE A 355 7.75 -13.68 -11.21
N MET A 356 6.53 -14.13 -11.35
CA MET A 356 6.18 -15.33 -12.06
C MET A 356 5.00 -15.08 -13.01
N LEU A 357 5.22 -15.38 -14.29
CA LEU A 357 4.22 -15.35 -15.36
C LEU A 357 3.82 -16.77 -15.71
N TRP A 358 2.55 -17.11 -15.55
CA TRP A 358 2.02 -18.45 -15.78
C TRP A 358 0.79 -18.43 -16.69
N GLY A 359 0.57 -19.54 -17.41
CA GLY A 359 -0.60 -19.74 -18.26
C GLY A 359 -0.27 -19.66 -19.75
N LYS A 360 -1.30 -19.49 -20.58
CA LYS A 360 -1.15 -19.57 -22.04
C LYS A 360 -0.14 -18.57 -22.61
N GLY A 361 0.87 -19.10 -23.31
CA GLY A 361 1.90 -18.32 -23.99
C GLY A 361 3.18 -18.12 -23.19
N PHE A 362 3.22 -18.45 -21.92
CA PHE A 362 4.44 -18.44 -21.13
C PHE A 362 5.12 -19.82 -21.18
N LYS A 363 6.46 -19.78 -21.13
CA LYS A 363 7.29 -21.01 -21.21
C LYS A 363 7.93 -21.27 -19.86
N ALA A 364 8.02 -22.55 -19.51
CA ALA A 364 8.77 -22.99 -18.34
C ALA A 364 10.26 -22.59 -18.47
N VAL A 365 10.79 -22.14 -17.34
CA VAL A 365 12.23 -21.92 -17.14
C VAL A 365 12.74 -22.97 -16.16
N SER A 366 14.07 -23.12 -16.06
CA SER A 366 14.68 -24.10 -15.13
C SER A 366 14.59 -23.63 -13.67
N ALA A 367 13.36 -23.37 -13.18
CA ALA A 367 13.10 -23.00 -11.80
C ALA A 367 12.41 -24.17 -11.06
N LYS A 368 12.72 -24.34 -9.77
CA LYS A 368 12.17 -25.42 -8.92
C LYS A 368 11.09 -24.91 -7.98
N ALA A 369 11.20 -23.66 -7.54
CA ALA A 369 10.34 -23.04 -6.54
C ALA A 369 10.19 -21.54 -6.82
N PHE A 370 9.19 -20.92 -6.20
CA PHE A 370 8.99 -19.47 -6.23
C PHE A 370 9.80 -18.82 -5.08
N SER A 371 10.98 -18.33 -5.40
CA SER A 371 11.84 -17.62 -4.44
C SER A 371 12.79 -16.65 -5.14
N GLU A 372 13.41 -15.75 -4.38
CA GLU A 372 14.43 -14.80 -4.85
C GLU A 372 15.62 -15.53 -5.46
N LYS A 373 16.06 -16.61 -4.81
CA LYS A 373 17.18 -17.44 -5.24
C LYS A 373 16.93 -18.12 -6.59
N GLU A 374 15.79 -18.78 -6.73
CA GLU A 374 15.41 -19.44 -7.97
C GLU A 374 15.18 -18.40 -9.08
N ALA A 375 14.51 -17.28 -8.78
CA ALA A 375 14.30 -16.19 -9.73
C ALA A 375 15.62 -15.62 -10.24
N LYS A 376 16.60 -15.40 -9.36
CA LYS A 376 17.94 -14.95 -9.72
C LYS A 376 18.67 -15.96 -10.62
N SER A 377 18.50 -17.26 -10.35
CA SER A 377 19.19 -18.32 -11.10
C SER A 377 18.74 -18.43 -12.55
N THR A 378 17.54 -17.94 -12.91
CA THR A 378 17.03 -17.95 -14.28
C THR A 378 17.76 -16.97 -15.18
N GLY A 379 18.43 -15.95 -14.64
CA GLY A 379 19.05 -14.86 -15.37
C GLY A 379 18.07 -13.87 -16.01
N ILE A 380 16.75 -14.04 -15.80
CA ILE A 380 15.72 -13.14 -16.33
C ILE A 380 15.56 -11.96 -15.39
N PHE A 381 15.81 -10.76 -15.93
CA PHE A 381 15.69 -9.52 -15.15
C PHE A 381 14.94 -8.44 -15.95
N ILE A 382 13.93 -7.84 -15.31
CA ILE A 382 13.17 -6.70 -15.83
C ILE A 382 13.60 -5.45 -15.07
N LYS A 383 14.40 -4.60 -15.71
CA LYS A 383 14.90 -3.36 -15.10
C LYS A 383 13.79 -2.32 -14.91
N ASP A 384 12.94 -2.14 -15.91
CA ASP A 384 11.83 -1.19 -15.88
C ASP A 384 10.55 -1.92 -15.49
N GLY A 385 10.27 -1.97 -14.18
CA GLY A 385 9.16 -2.75 -13.59
C GLY A 385 7.79 -2.42 -14.19
N TYR A 386 7.57 -1.16 -14.58
CA TYR A 386 6.32 -0.73 -15.22
C TYR A 386 6.06 -1.41 -16.59
N THR A 387 7.01 -2.15 -17.13
CA THR A 387 6.81 -2.93 -18.35
C THR A 387 6.20 -4.31 -18.12
N ILE A 388 6.14 -4.77 -16.86
CA ILE A 388 5.69 -6.14 -16.55
C ILE A 388 4.23 -6.40 -16.91
N MET A 389 3.36 -5.39 -16.76
CA MET A 389 1.95 -5.50 -17.16
C MET A 389 1.81 -5.76 -18.66
N ARG A 390 2.66 -5.18 -19.50
CA ARG A 390 2.68 -5.46 -20.93
C ARG A 390 3.09 -6.90 -21.23
N LYS A 391 4.05 -7.44 -20.45
CA LYS A 391 4.45 -8.85 -20.59
C LYS A 391 3.31 -9.80 -20.26
N LEU A 392 2.48 -9.49 -19.24
CA LEU A 392 1.30 -10.26 -18.94
C LEU A 392 0.25 -10.19 -20.06
N THR A 393 -0.01 -8.99 -20.57
CA THR A 393 -1.18 -8.72 -21.43
C THR A 393 -0.90 -8.87 -22.93
N GLN A 394 0.33 -8.59 -23.40
CA GLN A 394 0.67 -8.46 -24.82
C GLN A 394 1.75 -9.47 -25.28
N TRP A 395 2.08 -10.47 -24.45
CA TRP A 395 3.08 -11.47 -24.83
C TRP A 395 2.68 -12.18 -26.12
N SER A 396 3.34 -11.84 -27.21
CA SER A 396 3.45 -12.66 -28.41
C SER A 396 4.70 -13.52 -28.25
N GLY A 397 4.51 -14.80 -28.01
CA GLY A 397 5.56 -15.79 -27.75
C GLY A 397 6.66 -15.84 -28.77
#